data_fe1e7569db381db4d5f0f5a0826ec981
#
_entry.id   fe1e7569db381db4d5f0f5a0826ec981
#
_cell.length_a   1.000
_cell.length_b   1.000
_cell.length_c   1.000
_cell.angle_alpha   90.00
_cell.angle_beta   90.00
_cell.angle_gamma   90.00
#
_symmetry.space_group_name_H-M   'P 1'
#
loop_
_entity.id
_entity.type
_entity.pdbx_description
1 polymer ?
#
loop_
_entity_poly.entity_id
_entity_poly.type
_entity_poly.pdbx_seq_one_letter_code
_entity_poly.pdbx_strand_id
1 'polypeptide(L)'
;AFGPTRNPWDTDRVPGGSGGGSAAALASFQAPLAIGSDTGGSIRQPAALTATVGVKPTYGTVSRYGLVACASSLDQGGPCARTVADTALLHAVIAGHDPRDSTSLDGPIPDVVGAARAGADGDLKGVRIGVVKQLRSGEGYQPGVLASFNAAVDQLCALGAEVCEIDCPHLDHSLSAYYLILPSEVSSNLARFDAMRYGLRVGDDGSRSAEEVMALTRAAGFGPEVKRRIMIGTYALSAGYYDAYYNQAQKVRTLIARDLDEAYTKVDVLVSPATPTTAFRLGEKVDDPLAMYLFDLCTLPLNLAGHCGMSVPSGLSPDDNLPVGLQIMAPALADDRLYRVGAAYEAARGPLPSAI
;
A
#
# COMPACT_ATOMS: atom_id res chain seq x y z
N ALA A 1 -10.15 -16.38 7.91
CA ALA A 1 -10.45 -17.32 9.00
C ALA A 1 -11.81 -16.99 9.65
N PHE A 2 -12.15 -15.70 9.75
CA PHE A 2 -13.36 -15.22 10.46
C PHE A 2 -14.43 -14.66 9.52
N GLY A 3 -14.33 -14.91 8.23
CA GLY A 3 -15.21 -14.39 7.21
C GLY A 3 -14.71 -13.06 6.59
N PRO A 4 -15.44 -12.52 5.59
CA PRO A 4 -15.06 -11.29 4.92
C PRO A 4 -15.30 -10.07 5.79
N THR A 5 -14.36 -9.13 5.81
CA THR A 5 -14.58 -7.78 6.33
C THR A 5 -15.44 -7.01 5.34
N ARG A 6 -16.40 -6.24 5.83
CA ARG A 6 -17.31 -5.44 5.03
C ARG A 6 -16.94 -3.97 5.09
N ASN A 7 -17.17 -3.24 4.00
CA ASN A 7 -16.92 -1.81 3.94
C ASN A 7 -18.03 -1.06 4.71
N PRO A 8 -17.71 -0.21 5.70
CA PRO A 8 -18.73 0.55 6.43
C PRO A 8 -19.58 1.51 5.56
N TRP A 9 -19.06 1.92 4.38
CA TRP A 9 -19.80 2.76 3.44
C TRP A 9 -20.86 2.00 2.64
N ASP A 10 -20.64 0.72 2.39
CA ASP A 10 -21.58 -0.20 1.75
C ASP A 10 -21.18 -1.63 2.14
N THR A 11 -21.97 -2.27 2.97
CA THR A 11 -21.64 -3.59 3.54
C THR A 11 -21.66 -4.75 2.54
N ASP A 12 -22.09 -4.51 1.30
CA ASP A 12 -21.99 -5.47 0.20
C ASP A 12 -20.67 -5.35 -0.57
N ARG A 13 -19.81 -4.42 -0.16
CA ARG A 13 -18.53 -4.14 -0.82
C ARG A 13 -17.32 -4.45 0.05
N VAL A 14 -16.17 -4.59 -0.61
CA VAL A 14 -14.88 -4.80 0.06
C VAL A 14 -14.38 -3.50 0.69
N PRO A 15 -13.74 -3.53 1.86
CA PRO A 15 -13.04 -2.37 2.43
C PRO A 15 -11.64 -2.17 1.84
N GLY A 16 -11.25 -3.00 0.87
CA GLY A 16 -9.87 -3.12 0.39
C GLY A 16 -9.06 -4.14 1.19
N GLY A 17 -7.78 -4.28 0.84
CA GLY A 17 -6.89 -5.27 1.44
C GLY A 17 -5.40 -4.93 1.23
N SER A 18 -4.59 -5.62 2.03
CA SER A 18 -4.90 -6.58 3.11
C SER A 18 -5.27 -5.91 4.46
N GLY A 19 -5.02 -4.59 4.66
CA GLY A 19 -5.35 -3.80 5.84
C GLY A 19 -6.85 -3.47 6.00
N GLY A 20 -7.75 -4.18 5.33
CA GLY A 20 -9.18 -3.89 5.31
C GLY A 20 -9.84 -3.90 6.69
N GLY A 21 -9.40 -4.77 7.61
CA GLY A 21 -9.89 -4.80 8.99
C GLY A 21 -9.55 -3.51 9.75
N SER A 22 -8.32 -3.05 9.67
CA SER A 22 -7.87 -1.79 10.29
C SER A 22 -8.65 -0.59 9.74
N ALA A 23 -8.77 -0.52 8.41
CA ALA A 23 -9.49 0.58 7.74
C ALA A 23 -10.99 0.58 8.07
N ALA A 24 -11.65 -0.59 8.06
CA ALA A 24 -13.05 -0.72 8.43
C ALA A 24 -13.30 -0.34 9.91
N ALA A 25 -12.42 -0.75 10.83
CA ALA A 25 -12.52 -0.39 12.24
C ALA A 25 -12.40 1.13 12.46
N LEU A 26 -11.52 1.81 11.71
CA LEU A 26 -11.40 3.27 11.74
C LEU A 26 -12.64 3.96 11.18
N ALA A 27 -13.10 3.55 10.00
CA ALA A 27 -14.23 4.15 9.31
C ALA A 27 -15.55 3.97 10.08
N SER A 28 -15.68 2.87 10.84
CA SER A 28 -16.83 2.59 11.71
C SER A 28 -16.65 3.09 13.15
N PHE A 29 -15.64 3.91 13.43
CA PHE A 29 -15.37 4.48 14.77
C PHE A 29 -15.13 3.45 15.88
N GLN A 30 -14.78 2.22 15.56
CA GLN A 30 -14.45 1.17 16.54
C GLN A 30 -13.07 1.37 17.18
N ALA A 31 -12.17 2.07 16.49
CA ALA A 31 -10.86 2.42 16.99
C ALA A 31 -10.48 3.85 16.57
N PRO A 32 -9.72 4.61 17.39
CA PRO A 32 -9.19 5.91 16.99
C PRO A 32 -7.99 5.79 16.05
N LEU A 33 -7.13 4.78 16.26
CA LEU A 33 -5.90 4.52 15.56
C LEU A 33 -5.78 3.04 15.22
N ALA A 34 -5.07 2.71 14.15
CA ALA A 34 -4.76 1.34 13.78
C ALA A 34 -3.39 1.26 13.12
N ILE A 35 -2.80 0.07 13.13
CA ILE A 35 -1.57 -0.25 12.39
C ILE A 35 -1.92 -1.20 11.27
N GLY A 36 -1.29 -1.03 10.12
CA GLY A 36 -1.33 -1.95 9.00
C GLY A 36 0.06 -2.36 8.55
N SER A 37 0.11 -3.26 7.57
CA SER A 37 1.31 -3.54 6.78
C SER A 37 1.00 -3.27 5.31
N ASP A 38 1.98 -2.73 4.57
CA ASP A 38 1.85 -2.34 3.17
C ASP A 38 2.98 -2.98 2.37
N THR A 39 2.63 -3.99 1.59
CA THR A 39 3.56 -4.72 0.72
C THR A 39 3.42 -4.28 -0.73
N GLY A 40 2.22 -3.87 -1.13
CA GLY A 40 1.90 -3.38 -2.47
C GLY A 40 0.77 -2.34 -2.50
N GLY A 41 0.40 -1.78 -1.34
CA GLY A 41 -0.72 -0.86 -1.20
C GLY A 41 -1.65 -1.21 -0.04
N SER A 42 -1.33 -2.24 0.73
CA SER A 42 -2.24 -2.85 1.71
C SER A 42 -2.63 -1.95 2.90
N ILE A 43 -2.02 -0.77 3.07
CA ILE A 43 -2.48 0.32 3.94
C ILE A 43 -3.24 1.36 3.11
N ARG A 44 -2.63 1.84 2.01
CA ARG A 44 -3.11 2.97 1.21
C ARG A 44 -4.39 2.67 0.44
N GLN A 45 -4.51 1.46 -0.14
CA GLN A 45 -5.68 1.01 -0.87
C GLN A 45 -6.93 0.95 0.04
N PRO A 46 -6.92 0.22 1.19
CA PRO A 46 -8.06 0.23 2.09
C PRO A 46 -8.40 1.61 2.64
N ALA A 47 -7.40 2.45 2.89
CA ALA A 47 -7.64 3.83 3.32
C ALA A 47 -8.44 4.63 2.28
N ALA A 48 -8.10 4.50 0.99
CA ALA A 48 -8.85 5.12 -0.11
C ALA A 48 -10.31 4.67 -0.16
N LEU A 49 -10.54 3.35 -0.03
CA LEU A 49 -11.87 2.75 -0.16
C LEU A 49 -12.79 2.95 1.05
N THR A 50 -12.25 3.40 2.18
CA THR A 50 -13.00 3.59 3.43
C THR A 50 -13.02 5.02 3.95
N ALA A 51 -12.49 5.98 3.17
CA ALA A 51 -12.34 7.39 3.56
C ALA A 51 -11.54 7.55 4.86
N THR A 52 -10.45 6.79 5.02
CA THR A 52 -9.50 6.94 6.11
C THR A 52 -8.13 7.40 5.58
N VAL A 53 -7.22 7.77 6.47
CA VAL A 53 -5.83 8.11 6.13
C VAL A 53 -4.95 6.92 6.44
N GLY A 54 -4.14 6.51 5.47
CA GLY A 54 -3.18 5.42 5.64
C GLY A 54 -1.83 5.77 5.04
N VAL A 55 -0.77 5.51 5.79
CA VAL A 55 0.60 5.84 5.39
C VAL A 55 1.46 4.60 5.30
N LYS A 56 2.11 4.43 4.18
CA LYS A 56 3.27 3.57 4.02
C LYS A 56 4.52 4.40 4.27
N PRO A 57 5.18 4.27 5.41
CA PRO A 57 6.44 4.95 5.68
C PRO A 57 7.54 4.57 4.69
N THR A 58 8.62 5.31 4.67
CA THR A 58 9.87 4.90 4.04
C THR A 58 10.27 3.51 4.53
N TYR A 59 10.67 2.63 3.59
CA TYR A 59 11.10 1.28 3.92
C TYR A 59 12.22 1.28 4.98
N GLY A 60 11.99 0.54 6.08
CA GLY A 60 12.96 0.41 7.17
C GLY A 60 12.85 1.47 8.28
N THR A 61 11.96 2.46 8.18
CA THR A 61 11.80 3.47 9.25
C THR A 61 10.86 3.03 10.38
N VAL A 62 10.05 2.00 10.17
CA VAL A 62 9.21 1.35 11.19
C VAL A 62 9.61 -0.11 11.27
N SER A 63 9.93 -0.60 12.47
CA SER A 63 10.33 -1.98 12.70
C SER A 63 9.26 -2.99 12.27
N ARG A 64 9.71 -4.08 11.67
CA ARG A 64 8.88 -5.23 11.31
C ARG A 64 9.03 -6.40 12.28
N TYR A 65 9.76 -6.20 13.39
CA TYR A 65 9.90 -7.23 14.41
C TYR A 65 8.54 -7.60 14.99
N GLY A 66 8.20 -8.89 14.94
CA GLY A 66 6.89 -9.41 15.34
C GLY A 66 5.87 -9.51 14.20
N LEU A 67 6.15 -8.94 13.01
CA LEU A 67 5.33 -9.16 11.82
C LEU A 67 5.74 -10.46 11.11
N VAL A 68 4.77 -11.23 10.63
CA VAL A 68 5.04 -12.38 9.76
C VAL A 68 5.44 -11.86 8.38
N ALA A 69 6.66 -12.20 7.94
CA ALA A 69 7.16 -11.74 6.64
C ALA A 69 6.35 -12.34 5.49
N CYS A 70 5.83 -11.47 4.63
CA CYS A 70 5.24 -11.81 3.35
C CYS A 70 6.30 -11.68 2.25
N ALA A 71 6.77 -10.46 1.97
CA ALA A 71 7.83 -10.17 1.01
C ALA A 71 8.88 -9.25 1.64
N SER A 72 10.03 -9.80 2.00
CA SER A 72 11.03 -9.14 2.85
C SER A 72 11.55 -7.82 2.29
N SER A 73 11.61 -7.66 0.96
CA SER A 73 12.09 -6.43 0.31
C SER A 73 10.99 -5.40 0.06
N LEU A 74 9.73 -5.70 0.41
CA LEU A 74 8.56 -4.87 0.11
C LEU A 74 7.74 -4.51 1.36
N ASP A 75 7.65 -5.42 2.34
CA ASP A 75 6.81 -5.25 3.52
C ASP A 75 7.21 -4.03 4.35
N GLN A 76 6.22 -3.20 4.70
CA GLN A 76 6.41 -2.06 5.60
C GLN A 76 5.21 -1.92 6.53
N GLY A 77 5.45 -1.84 7.83
CA GLY A 77 4.44 -1.45 8.82
C GLY A 77 4.17 0.05 8.76
N GLY A 78 2.93 0.46 9.02
CA GLY A 78 2.60 1.88 8.99
C GLY A 78 1.30 2.23 9.70
N PRO A 79 1.09 3.54 9.97
CA PRO A 79 -0.03 4.06 10.73
C PRO A 79 -1.26 4.28 9.86
N CYS A 80 -2.43 4.09 10.48
CA CYS A 80 -3.74 4.40 9.93
C CYS A 80 -4.57 5.18 10.96
N ALA A 81 -5.31 6.19 10.52
CA ALA A 81 -6.24 6.95 11.35
C ALA A 81 -7.34 7.59 10.49
N ARG A 82 -8.25 8.37 11.08
CA ARG A 82 -9.26 9.12 10.34
C ARG A 82 -8.76 10.47 9.83
N THR A 83 -7.70 11.02 10.45
CA THR A 83 -7.12 12.32 10.10
C THR A 83 -5.62 12.21 9.83
N VAL A 84 -5.09 13.15 9.05
CA VAL A 84 -3.64 13.25 8.82
C VAL A 84 -2.88 13.51 10.12
N ALA A 85 -3.43 14.37 11.00
CA ALA A 85 -2.81 14.70 12.27
C ALA A 85 -2.69 13.48 13.21
N ASP A 86 -3.76 12.69 13.36
CA ASP A 86 -3.74 11.48 14.18
C ASP A 86 -2.79 10.43 13.60
N THR A 87 -2.74 10.32 12.28
CA THR A 87 -1.81 9.42 11.60
C THR A 87 -0.36 9.84 11.84
N ALA A 88 -0.06 11.15 11.86
CA ALA A 88 1.27 11.67 12.19
C ALA A 88 1.69 11.36 13.63
N LEU A 89 0.77 11.49 14.58
CA LEU A 89 1.02 11.14 15.98
C LEU A 89 1.38 9.66 16.13
N LEU A 90 0.61 8.78 15.49
CA LEU A 90 0.90 7.34 15.52
C LEU A 90 2.22 7.02 14.81
N HIS A 91 2.50 7.66 13.66
CA HIS A 91 3.77 7.47 12.95
C HIS A 91 4.96 7.81 13.83
N ALA A 92 4.93 8.96 14.50
CA ALA A 92 6.01 9.39 15.39
C ALA A 92 6.27 8.42 16.55
N VAL A 93 5.24 7.67 16.98
CA VAL A 93 5.37 6.67 18.08
C VAL A 93 5.98 5.36 17.59
N ILE A 94 5.62 4.92 16.36
CA ILE A 94 6.05 3.59 15.86
C ILE A 94 7.34 3.64 15.04
N ALA A 95 7.76 4.82 14.58
CA ALA A 95 8.99 5.02 13.81
C ALA A 95 10.23 5.02 14.71
N GLY A 96 11.35 4.56 14.17
CA GLY A 96 12.64 4.55 14.84
C GLY A 96 13.42 3.27 14.59
N HIS A 97 14.70 3.31 14.99
CA HIS A 97 15.58 2.15 14.86
C HIS A 97 15.23 1.03 15.84
N ASP A 98 15.17 -0.20 15.33
CA ASP A 98 15.03 -1.42 16.14
C ASP A 98 16.12 -2.43 15.73
N PRO A 99 17.09 -2.73 16.60
CA PRO A 99 18.19 -3.66 16.29
C PRO A 99 17.72 -5.12 16.08
N ARG A 100 16.46 -5.43 16.38
CA ARG A 100 15.88 -6.76 16.13
C ARG A 100 15.35 -6.94 14.72
N ASP A 101 15.21 -5.84 13.94
CA ASP A 101 14.87 -5.87 12.52
C ASP A 101 16.10 -5.46 11.70
N SER A 102 16.70 -6.41 10.97
CA SER A 102 17.90 -6.18 10.16
C SER A 102 17.72 -5.16 9.03
N THR A 103 16.49 -4.80 8.72
CA THR A 103 16.17 -3.77 7.71
C THR A 103 15.88 -2.41 8.32
N SER A 104 15.82 -2.32 9.65
CA SER A 104 15.56 -1.05 10.33
C SER A 104 16.71 -0.07 10.12
N LEU A 105 16.37 1.12 9.63
CA LEU A 105 17.34 2.19 9.36
C LEU A 105 17.79 2.83 10.68
N ASP A 106 19.12 3.04 10.81
CA ASP A 106 19.70 3.79 11.89
C ASP A 106 19.93 5.23 11.42
N GLY A 107 19.10 6.16 11.89
CA GLY A 107 19.15 7.55 11.48
C GLY A 107 17.98 8.37 12.01
N PRO A 108 18.02 9.68 11.83
CA PRO A 108 16.94 10.57 12.25
C PRO A 108 15.66 10.29 11.45
N ILE A 109 14.54 10.23 12.17
CA ILE A 109 13.21 10.16 11.56
C ILE A 109 12.71 11.59 11.30
N PRO A 110 12.13 11.89 10.12
CA PRO A 110 11.54 13.19 9.82
C PRO A 110 10.48 13.61 10.86
N ASP A 111 10.40 14.91 11.17
CA ASP A 111 9.36 15.44 12.06
C ASP A 111 8.00 15.50 11.36
N VAL A 112 7.33 14.37 11.32
CA VAL A 112 6.02 14.21 10.67
C VAL A 112 4.91 14.96 11.40
N VAL A 113 5.02 15.14 12.74
CA VAL A 113 4.03 15.87 13.55
C VAL A 113 4.13 17.36 13.31
N GLY A 114 5.36 17.91 13.33
CA GLY A 114 5.62 19.31 12.99
C GLY A 114 5.18 19.63 11.56
N ALA A 115 5.45 18.74 10.60
CA ALA A 115 5.04 18.89 9.22
C ALA A 115 3.50 18.89 9.05
N ALA A 116 2.79 17.97 9.73
CA ALA A 116 1.33 17.96 9.72
C ALA A 116 0.73 19.25 10.30
N ARG A 117 1.29 19.78 11.40
CA ARG A 117 0.87 21.06 11.98
C ARG A 117 1.11 22.22 11.03
N ALA A 118 2.30 22.29 10.42
CA ALA A 118 2.64 23.33 9.43
C ALA A 118 1.74 23.27 8.18
N GLY A 119 1.31 22.07 7.78
CA GLY A 119 0.38 21.90 6.67
C GLY A 119 -1.05 22.34 6.98
N ALA A 120 -1.49 22.26 8.23
CA ALA A 120 -2.86 22.59 8.63
C ALA A 120 -3.30 24.04 8.31
N ASP A 121 -2.34 24.97 8.14
CA ASP A 121 -2.60 26.35 7.72
C ASP A 121 -3.00 26.46 6.22
N GLY A 122 -2.87 25.38 5.45
CA GLY A 122 -3.32 25.31 4.05
C GLY A 122 -2.42 26.01 3.04
N ASP A 123 -1.21 26.48 3.39
CA ASP A 123 -0.29 27.15 2.47
C ASP A 123 0.70 26.16 1.84
N LEU A 124 0.60 26.00 0.52
CA LEU A 124 1.51 25.18 -0.29
C LEU A 124 2.37 25.99 -1.25
N LYS A 125 2.51 27.30 -1.05
CA LYS A 125 3.41 28.14 -1.86
C LYS A 125 4.83 27.59 -1.83
N GLY A 126 5.42 27.48 -3.05
CA GLY A 126 6.77 26.93 -3.24
C GLY A 126 6.86 25.40 -3.16
N VAL A 127 5.74 24.69 -2.98
CA VAL A 127 5.68 23.24 -3.08
C VAL A 127 5.41 22.85 -4.54
N ARG A 128 6.29 22.05 -5.11
CA ARG A 128 6.19 21.54 -6.48
C ARG A 128 5.57 20.15 -6.44
N ILE A 129 4.48 19.95 -7.17
CA ILE A 129 3.71 18.69 -7.21
C ILE A 129 3.72 18.12 -8.61
N GLY A 130 4.14 16.86 -8.76
CA GLY A 130 4.08 16.13 -10.01
C GLY A 130 2.85 15.24 -10.10
N VAL A 131 2.07 15.37 -11.17
CA VAL A 131 0.97 14.45 -11.49
C VAL A 131 1.53 13.33 -12.36
N VAL A 132 1.53 12.10 -11.87
CA VAL A 132 2.12 10.95 -12.58
C VAL A 132 1.18 10.49 -13.70
N LYS A 133 1.65 10.64 -14.95
CA LYS A 133 0.88 10.34 -16.15
C LYS A 133 0.40 8.87 -16.21
N GLN A 134 1.30 7.92 -15.95
CA GLN A 134 1.03 6.48 -16.01
C GLN A 134 0.02 6.00 -14.96
N LEU A 135 -0.12 6.72 -13.84
CA LEU A 135 -1.00 6.33 -12.74
C LEU A 135 -2.39 6.99 -12.81
N ARG A 136 -2.70 7.69 -13.90
CA ARG A 136 -4.03 8.30 -14.15
C ARG A 136 -4.55 8.09 -15.56
N SER A 137 -3.87 7.29 -16.36
CA SER A 137 -4.22 7.02 -17.77
C SER A 137 -4.26 5.53 -18.04
N GLY A 138 -5.05 5.11 -19.01
CA GLY A 138 -5.20 3.72 -19.40
C GLY A 138 -6.61 3.18 -19.16
N GLU A 139 -6.81 1.94 -19.58
CA GLU A 139 -8.08 1.25 -19.37
C GLU A 139 -8.26 0.85 -17.89
N GLY A 140 -9.51 0.79 -17.43
CA GLY A 140 -9.87 0.31 -16.09
C GLY A 140 -10.03 1.40 -15.04
N TYR A 141 -9.79 2.69 -15.37
CA TYR A 141 -10.12 3.78 -14.45
C TYR A 141 -11.60 4.16 -14.52
N GLN A 142 -12.24 4.23 -13.36
CA GLN A 142 -13.61 4.71 -13.23
C GLN A 142 -13.64 6.24 -13.44
N PRO A 143 -14.53 6.77 -14.30
CA PRO A 143 -14.59 8.22 -14.59
C PRO A 143 -14.74 9.08 -13.34
N GLY A 144 -15.56 8.67 -12.38
CA GLY A 144 -15.76 9.39 -11.12
C GLY A 144 -14.51 9.44 -10.23
N VAL A 145 -13.65 8.42 -10.27
CA VAL A 145 -12.35 8.43 -9.57
C VAL A 145 -11.43 9.48 -10.21
N LEU A 146 -11.35 9.52 -11.54
CA LEU A 146 -10.55 10.52 -12.25
C LEU A 146 -11.09 11.94 -12.05
N ALA A 147 -12.41 12.12 -12.02
CA ALA A 147 -13.03 13.40 -11.73
C ALA A 147 -12.69 13.90 -10.32
N SER A 148 -12.79 13.03 -9.30
CA SER A 148 -12.42 13.36 -7.92
C SER A 148 -10.93 13.64 -7.78
N PHE A 149 -10.08 12.90 -8.50
CA PHE A 149 -8.63 13.16 -8.52
C PHE A 149 -8.30 14.52 -9.17
N ASN A 150 -8.90 14.86 -10.30
CA ASN A 150 -8.67 16.14 -10.96
C ASN A 150 -9.12 17.32 -10.07
N ALA A 151 -10.27 17.20 -9.39
CA ALA A 151 -10.73 18.19 -8.42
C ALA A 151 -9.75 18.34 -7.23
N ALA A 152 -9.13 17.24 -6.78
CA ALA A 152 -8.10 17.30 -5.76
C ALA A 152 -6.83 18.03 -6.25
N VAL A 153 -6.41 17.80 -7.48
CA VAL A 153 -5.28 18.53 -8.11
C VAL A 153 -5.59 20.03 -8.22
N ASP A 154 -6.80 20.39 -8.67
CA ASP A 154 -7.23 21.81 -8.74
C ASP A 154 -7.20 22.48 -7.35
N GLN A 155 -7.59 21.74 -6.31
CA GLN A 155 -7.53 22.25 -4.93
C GLN A 155 -6.09 22.44 -4.46
N LEU A 156 -5.16 21.54 -4.78
CA LEU A 156 -3.73 21.72 -4.47
C LEU A 156 -3.15 22.95 -5.18
N CYS A 157 -3.55 23.21 -6.43
CA CYS A 157 -3.20 24.45 -7.14
C CYS A 157 -3.76 25.69 -6.42
N ALA A 158 -5.01 25.65 -5.97
CA ALA A 158 -5.65 26.74 -5.26
C ALA A 158 -4.96 27.07 -3.91
N LEU A 159 -4.31 26.07 -3.29
CA LEU A 159 -3.48 26.24 -2.09
C LEU A 159 -2.09 26.84 -2.39
N GLY A 160 -1.78 27.13 -3.65
CA GLY A 160 -0.54 27.76 -4.10
C GLY A 160 0.56 26.81 -4.54
N ALA A 161 0.29 25.51 -4.65
CA ALA A 161 1.27 24.56 -5.18
C ALA A 161 1.51 24.75 -6.68
N GLU A 162 2.76 24.55 -7.11
CA GLU A 162 3.13 24.50 -8.52
C GLU A 162 2.95 23.08 -9.05
N VAL A 163 1.96 22.85 -9.91
CA VAL A 163 1.63 21.51 -10.41
C VAL A 163 2.07 21.34 -11.85
N CYS A 164 2.74 20.20 -12.13
CA CYS A 164 3.12 19.81 -13.49
C CYS A 164 2.88 18.31 -13.72
N GLU A 165 2.81 17.91 -14.99
CA GLU A 165 2.76 16.49 -15.36
C GLU A 165 4.18 15.88 -15.33
N ILE A 166 4.30 14.68 -14.81
CA ILE A 166 5.53 13.90 -14.74
C ILE A 166 5.34 12.59 -15.49
N ASP A 167 6.29 12.28 -16.36
CA ASP A 167 6.35 11.04 -17.12
C ASP A 167 7.33 10.08 -16.47
N CYS A 168 6.86 8.88 -16.09
CA CYS A 168 7.63 7.80 -15.46
C CYS A 168 7.38 6.50 -16.24
N PRO A 169 7.95 6.30 -17.42
CA PRO A 169 7.54 5.27 -18.37
C PRO A 169 7.71 3.84 -17.85
N HIS A 170 8.67 3.57 -16.95
CA HIS A 170 8.86 2.22 -16.42
C HIS A 170 7.78 1.82 -15.39
N LEU A 171 6.95 2.76 -14.92
CA LEU A 171 5.84 2.44 -14.02
C LEU A 171 4.80 1.52 -14.68
N ASP A 172 4.67 1.53 -16.00
CA ASP A 172 3.81 0.61 -16.74
C ASP A 172 4.15 -0.87 -16.51
N HIS A 173 5.38 -1.15 -16.06
CA HIS A 173 5.85 -2.49 -15.75
C HIS A 173 5.74 -2.87 -14.27
N SER A 174 5.20 -1.99 -13.41
CA SER A 174 5.16 -2.20 -11.95
C SER A 174 4.37 -3.43 -11.57
N LEU A 175 3.22 -3.67 -12.21
CA LEU A 175 2.37 -4.84 -11.94
C LEU A 175 3.15 -6.14 -12.20
N SER A 176 3.75 -6.27 -13.38
CA SER A 176 4.50 -7.47 -13.76
C SER A 176 5.72 -7.71 -12.88
N ALA A 177 6.49 -6.66 -12.58
CA ALA A 177 7.66 -6.76 -11.71
C ALA A 177 7.26 -7.18 -10.29
N TYR A 178 6.20 -6.57 -9.74
CA TYR A 178 5.71 -6.88 -8.40
C TYR A 178 5.23 -8.33 -8.29
N TYR A 179 4.42 -8.81 -9.24
CA TYR A 179 3.87 -10.17 -9.20
C TYR A 179 4.87 -11.27 -9.62
N LEU A 180 6.12 -10.90 -9.93
CA LEU A 180 7.25 -11.82 -9.97
C LEU A 180 8.07 -11.78 -8.68
N ILE A 181 8.32 -10.61 -8.12
CA ILE A 181 9.13 -10.43 -6.89
C ILE A 181 8.35 -10.93 -5.66
N LEU A 182 7.12 -10.45 -5.47
CA LEU A 182 6.31 -10.79 -4.30
C LEU A 182 6.12 -12.32 -4.14
N PRO A 183 5.64 -13.08 -5.13
CA PRO A 183 5.46 -14.52 -4.96
C PRO A 183 6.78 -15.26 -4.71
N SER A 184 7.87 -14.81 -5.32
CA SER A 184 9.21 -15.37 -5.09
C SER A 184 9.62 -15.25 -3.62
N GLU A 185 9.46 -14.08 -3.04
CA GLU A 185 9.77 -13.83 -1.64
C GLU A 185 8.76 -14.53 -0.70
N VAL A 186 7.47 -14.58 -1.04
CA VAL A 186 6.45 -15.35 -0.32
C VAL A 186 6.81 -16.83 -0.26
N SER A 187 7.22 -17.42 -1.38
CA SER A 187 7.65 -18.82 -1.43
C SER A 187 8.80 -19.11 -0.45
N SER A 188 9.79 -18.21 -0.41
CA SER A 188 10.92 -18.31 0.51
C SER A 188 10.51 -18.08 1.96
N ASN A 189 9.79 -17.00 2.25
CA ASN A 189 9.43 -16.61 3.61
C ASN A 189 8.48 -17.61 4.28
N LEU A 190 7.48 -18.11 3.55
CA LEU A 190 6.50 -19.05 4.11
C LEU A 190 7.01 -20.49 4.15
N ALA A 191 8.23 -20.78 3.67
CA ALA A 191 8.90 -22.07 3.85
C ALA A 191 9.13 -22.38 5.34
N ARG A 192 9.18 -21.37 6.22
CA ARG A 192 9.31 -21.54 7.68
C ARG A 192 8.16 -22.30 8.35
N PHE A 193 6.99 -22.33 7.72
CA PHE A 193 5.83 -23.10 8.19
C PHE A 193 5.92 -24.53 7.66
N ASP A 194 6.80 -25.30 8.26
CA ASP A 194 7.22 -26.65 7.87
C ASP A 194 6.60 -27.77 8.73
N ALA A 195 5.71 -27.41 9.67
CA ALA A 195 5.11 -28.32 10.67
C ALA A 195 6.07 -28.87 11.71
N MET A 196 7.35 -28.44 11.73
CA MET A 196 8.34 -29.04 12.65
C MET A 196 8.54 -28.23 13.91
N ARG A 197 8.62 -26.87 13.81
CA ARG A 197 9.08 -26.02 14.90
C ARG A 197 7.97 -25.34 15.67
N TYR A 198 6.89 -24.93 15.00
CA TYR A 198 5.78 -24.17 15.61
C TYR A 198 4.56 -24.13 14.68
N GLY A 199 3.42 -23.73 15.24
CA GLY A 199 2.18 -23.56 14.51
C GLY A 199 1.40 -24.84 14.33
N LEU A 200 0.57 -24.88 13.29
CA LEU A 200 -0.26 -26.01 12.94
C LEU A 200 0.60 -27.23 12.57
N ARG A 201 0.19 -28.41 13.03
CA ARG A 201 0.78 -29.69 12.65
C ARG A 201 -0.34 -30.71 12.44
N VAL A 202 -0.44 -31.23 11.20
CA VAL A 202 -1.53 -32.10 10.78
C VAL A 202 -0.97 -33.44 10.30
N GLY A 203 -1.61 -34.54 10.72
CA GLY A 203 -1.30 -35.88 10.25
C GLY A 203 -0.07 -36.51 10.90
N ASP A 204 0.46 -35.95 11.99
CA ASP A 204 1.57 -36.53 12.75
C ASP A 204 1.05 -37.60 13.73
N ASP A 205 0.83 -38.80 13.22
CA ASP A 205 0.36 -39.98 13.96
C ASP A 205 1.47 -41.03 14.17
N GLY A 206 2.72 -40.67 13.86
CA GLY A 206 3.89 -41.55 13.96
C GLY A 206 4.05 -42.53 12.80
N SER A 207 3.11 -42.60 11.84
CA SER A 207 3.18 -43.46 10.66
C SER A 207 3.70 -42.78 9.41
N ARG A 208 3.71 -41.42 9.40
CA ARG A 208 4.07 -40.60 8.23
C ARG A 208 5.47 -40.05 8.33
N SER A 209 6.09 -39.86 7.16
CA SER A 209 7.36 -39.16 7.06
C SER A 209 7.19 -37.65 7.38
N ALA A 210 8.28 -36.97 7.74
CA ALA A 210 8.28 -35.52 7.95
C ALA A 210 7.79 -34.74 6.73
N GLU A 211 8.11 -35.21 5.51
CA GLU A 211 7.68 -34.61 4.26
C GLU A 211 6.16 -34.69 4.09
N GLU A 212 5.56 -35.86 4.40
CA GLU A 212 4.10 -36.04 4.34
C GLU A 212 3.38 -35.17 5.36
N VAL A 213 3.88 -35.10 6.60
CA VAL A 213 3.32 -34.22 7.66
C VAL A 213 3.42 -32.76 7.24
N MET A 214 4.55 -32.31 6.67
CA MET A 214 4.70 -30.96 6.13
C MET A 214 3.72 -30.70 5.00
N ALA A 215 3.56 -31.59 4.04
CA ALA A 215 2.63 -31.45 2.91
C ALA A 215 1.18 -31.33 3.38
N LEU A 216 0.73 -32.19 4.28
CA LEU A 216 -0.62 -32.16 4.88
C LEU A 216 -0.87 -30.86 5.65
N THR A 217 0.12 -30.44 6.45
CA THR A 217 0.02 -29.22 7.27
C THR A 217 -0.09 -27.97 6.39
N ARG A 218 0.76 -27.85 5.39
CA ARG A 218 0.73 -26.71 4.45
C ARG A 218 -0.55 -26.71 3.62
N ALA A 219 -1.03 -27.90 3.21
CA ALA A 219 -2.31 -28.03 2.52
C ALA A 219 -3.50 -27.57 3.37
N ALA A 220 -3.51 -27.87 4.65
CA ALA A 220 -4.57 -27.48 5.57
C ALA A 220 -4.46 -26.02 6.04
N GLY A 221 -3.23 -25.53 6.28
CA GLY A 221 -2.98 -24.23 6.89
C GLY A 221 -3.00 -23.04 5.96
N PHE A 222 -2.64 -23.22 4.68
CA PHE A 222 -2.63 -22.14 3.69
C PHE A 222 -3.92 -22.07 2.88
N GLY A 223 -4.47 -20.85 2.75
CA GLY A 223 -5.61 -20.59 1.86
C GLY A 223 -5.25 -20.70 0.36
N PRO A 224 -6.24 -20.73 -0.53
CA PRO A 224 -6.03 -20.91 -1.98
C PRO A 224 -5.08 -19.86 -2.60
N GLU A 225 -5.23 -18.58 -2.25
CA GLU A 225 -4.40 -17.51 -2.79
C GLU A 225 -2.95 -17.61 -2.33
N VAL A 226 -2.70 -17.93 -1.06
CA VAL A 226 -1.35 -18.12 -0.54
C VAL A 226 -0.66 -19.30 -1.25
N LYS A 227 -1.38 -20.42 -1.46
CA LYS A 227 -0.87 -21.57 -2.24
C LYS A 227 -0.51 -21.17 -3.66
N ARG A 228 -1.36 -20.38 -4.32
CA ARG A 228 -1.11 -19.88 -5.69
C ARG A 228 0.19 -19.08 -5.72
N ARG A 229 0.37 -18.12 -4.82
CA ARG A 229 1.59 -17.29 -4.73
C ARG A 229 2.84 -18.12 -4.44
N ILE A 230 2.76 -19.08 -3.54
CA ILE A 230 3.88 -19.98 -3.25
C ILE A 230 4.27 -20.77 -4.52
N MET A 231 3.31 -21.32 -5.27
CA MET A 231 3.57 -22.07 -6.49
C MET A 231 4.19 -21.19 -7.58
N ILE A 232 3.64 -20.01 -7.83
CA ILE A 232 4.19 -19.03 -8.79
C ILE A 232 5.61 -18.64 -8.41
N GLY A 233 5.86 -18.32 -7.14
CA GLY A 233 7.18 -17.94 -6.66
C GLY A 233 8.21 -19.07 -6.75
N THR A 234 7.82 -20.29 -6.39
CA THR A 234 8.68 -21.47 -6.53
C THR A 234 9.04 -21.71 -8.00
N TYR A 235 8.09 -21.55 -8.91
CA TYR A 235 8.35 -21.66 -10.34
C TYR A 235 9.31 -20.57 -10.84
N ALA A 236 9.07 -19.30 -10.48
CA ALA A 236 9.91 -18.19 -10.87
C ALA A 236 11.37 -18.30 -10.36
N LEU A 237 11.56 -18.98 -9.22
CA LEU A 237 12.88 -19.22 -8.62
C LEU A 237 13.55 -20.51 -9.07
N SER A 238 12.86 -21.37 -9.85
CA SER A 238 13.40 -22.67 -10.26
C SER A 238 14.52 -22.54 -11.29
N ALA A 239 15.34 -23.59 -11.39
CA ALA A 239 16.45 -23.66 -12.33
C ALA A 239 16.00 -23.42 -13.78
N GLY A 240 16.68 -22.53 -14.49
CA GLY A 240 16.36 -22.12 -15.86
C GLY A 240 15.35 -20.96 -15.97
N TYR A 241 14.61 -20.63 -14.90
CA TYR A 241 13.64 -19.54 -14.90
C TYR A 241 14.06 -18.34 -14.04
N TYR A 242 14.94 -18.53 -13.07
CA TYR A 242 15.40 -17.50 -12.14
C TYR A 242 15.90 -16.24 -12.87
N ASP A 243 16.79 -16.38 -13.85
CA ASP A 243 17.33 -15.25 -14.60
C ASP A 243 16.30 -14.59 -15.52
N ALA A 244 15.38 -15.39 -16.10
CA ALA A 244 14.35 -14.91 -17.01
C ALA A 244 13.23 -14.14 -16.30
N TYR A 245 12.90 -14.52 -15.07
CA TYR A 245 11.79 -13.92 -14.32
C TYR A 245 12.26 -13.07 -13.15
N TYR A 246 12.83 -13.67 -12.11
CA TYR A 246 13.15 -12.94 -10.88
C TYR A 246 14.23 -11.87 -11.11
N ASN A 247 15.36 -12.23 -11.73
CA ASN A 247 16.42 -11.26 -12.01
C ASN A 247 15.97 -10.16 -12.97
N GLN A 248 15.15 -10.51 -13.98
CA GLN A 248 14.58 -9.51 -14.88
C GLN A 248 13.64 -8.56 -14.15
N ALA A 249 12.80 -9.07 -13.26
CA ALA A 249 11.92 -8.24 -12.42
C ALA A 249 12.72 -7.29 -11.50
N GLN A 250 13.84 -7.74 -10.93
CA GLN A 250 14.72 -6.88 -10.13
C GLN A 250 15.38 -5.77 -10.96
N LYS A 251 15.73 -6.03 -12.22
CA LYS A 251 16.24 -4.98 -13.13
C LYS A 251 15.17 -3.94 -13.44
N VAL A 252 13.94 -4.39 -13.72
CA VAL A 252 12.79 -3.50 -13.93
C VAL A 252 12.50 -2.68 -12.68
N ARG A 253 12.53 -3.28 -11.49
CA ARG A 253 12.43 -2.58 -10.20
C ARG A 253 13.43 -1.43 -10.10
N THR A 254 14.67 -1.64 -10.51
CA THR A 254 15.70 -0.60 -10.51
C THR A 254 15.36 0.55 -11.46
N LEU A 255 14.77 0.27 -12.62
CA LEU A 255 14.33 1.31 -13.56
C LEU A 255 13.13 2.10 -13.00
N ILE A 256 12.17 1.45 -12.36
CA ILE A 256 11.04 2.09 -11.66
C ILE A 256 11.56 3.04 -10.58
N ALA A 257 12.50 2.60 -9.75
CA ALA A 257 13.09 3.45 -8.72
C ALA A 257 13.79 4.67 -9.32
N ARG A 258 14.54 4.50 -10.42
CA ARG A 258 15.20 5.61 -11.12
C ARG A 258 14.23 6.63 -11.71
N ASP A 259 13.11 6.19 -12.29
CA ASP A 259 12.08 7.10 -12.80
C ASP A 259 11.53 8.00 -11.67
N LEU A 260 11.26 7.40 -10.51
CA LEU A 260 10.77 8.13 -9.35
C LEU A 260 11.85 9.08 -8.78
N ASP A 261 13.10 8.61 -8.65
CA ASP A 261 14.21 9.44 -8.17
C ASP A 261 14.44 10.64 -9.10
N GLU A 262 14.39 10.42 -10.43
CA GLU A 262 14.50 11.51 -11.41
C GLU A 262 13.32 12.48 -11.31
N ALA A 263 12.11 11.98 -11.13
CA ALA A 263 10.93 12.83 -10.93
C ALA A 263 11.11 13.75 -9.71
N TYR A 264 11.63 13.24 -8.60
CA TYR A 264 11.87 14.03 -7.39
C TYR A 264 12.99 15.06 -7.50
N THR A 265 13.79 15.05 -8.55
CA THR A 265 14.69 16.18 -8.85
C THR A 265 13.94 17.42 -9.35
N LYS A 266 12.75 17.22 -9.91
CA LYS A 266 11.89 18.26 -10.52
C LYS A 266 10.80 18.74 -9.57
N VAL A 267 10.28 17.85 -8.72
CA VAL A 267 9.15 18.11 -7.82
C VAL A 267 9.43 17.62 -6.40
N ASP A 268 8.69 18.12 -5.43
CA ASP A 268 8.86 17.79 -4.02
C ASP A 268 8.03 16.56 -3.61
N VAL A 269 6.85 16.39 -4.23
CA VAL A 269 5.98 15.24 -4.10
C VAL A 269 5.34 14.88 -5.44
N LEU A 270 4.89 13.63 -5.55
CA LEU A 270 4.08 13.15 -6.67
C LEU A 270 2.66 12.84 -6.18
N VAL A 271 1.67 12.93 -7.08
CA VAL A 271 0.28 12.56 -6.77
C VAL A 271 -0.33 11.69 -7.87
N SER A 272 -1.25 10.82 -7.45
CA SER A 272 -2.07 9.97 -8.30
C SER A 272 -3.39 9.62 -7.60
N PRO A 273 -4.39 9.04 -8.30
CA PRO A 273 -5.42 8.28 -7.62
C PRO A 273 -4.78 7.17 -6.77
N ALA A 274 -5.38 6.84 -5.63
CA ALA A 274 -4.87 5.74 -4.80
C ALA A 274 -5.33 4.36 -5.33
N THR A 275 -6.47 4.32 -6.03
CA THR A 275 -7.03 3.12 -6.67
C THR A 275 -7.66 3.49 -8.01
N PRO A 276 -7.71 2.58 -9.01
CA PRO A 276 -8.34 2.86 -10.29
C PRO A 276 -9.86 3.03 -10.20
N THR A 277 -10.51 2.33 -9.28
CA THR A 277 -11.97 2.36 -9.07
C THR A 277 -12.30 2.51 -7.59
N THR A 278 -13.56 2.79 -7.28
CA THR A 278 -14.13 2.68 -5.94
C THR A 278 -14.22 1.21 -5.48
N ALA A 279 -14.71 0.97 -4.27
CA ALA A 279 -14.85 -0.37 -3.71
C ALA A 279 -15.78 -1.25 -4.57
N PHE A 280 -15.30 -2.40 -5.00
CA PHE A 280 -16.09 -3.40 -5.74
C PHE A 280 -16.87 -4.32 -4.79
N ARG A 281 -17.87 -5.06 -5.32
CA ARG A 281 -18.74 -5.93 -4.50
C ARG A 281 -17.99 -7.14 -3.97
N LEU A 282 -18.39 -7.63 -2.80
CA LEU A 282 -17.90 -8.90 -2.26
C LEU A 282 -18.15 -10.04 -3.25
N GLY A 283 -17.09 -10.81 -3.55
CA GLY A 283 -17.16 -11.94 -4.50
C GLY A 283 -17.00 -11.57 -5.97
N GLU A 284 -17.06 -10.30 -6.35
CA GLU A 284 -17.04 -9.87 -7.76
C GLU A 284 -15.78 -10.27 -8.53
N LYS A 285 -14.63 -10.27 -7.87
CA LYS A 285 -13.32 -10.54 -8.51
C LYS A 285 -12.66 -11.86 -8.08
N VAL A 286 -13.41 -12.75 -7.45
CA VAL A 286 -12.85 -14.02 -6.92
C VAL A 286 -12.35 -14.96 -8.03
N ASP A 287 -13.06 -14.96 -9.15
CA ASP A 287 -12.75 -15.84 -10.29
C ASP A 287 -11.81 -15.19 -11.32
N ASP A 288 -11.44 -13.91 -11.15
CA ASP A 288 -10.51 -13.18 -12.00
C ASP A 288 -9.34 -12.59 -11.18
N PRO A 289 -8.26 -13.37 -10.95
CA PRO A 289 -7.09 -12.88 -10.22
C PRO A 289 -6.42 -11.68 -10.88
N LEU A 290 -6.45 -11.55 -12.21
CA LEU A 290 -5.83 -10.43 -12.91
C LEU A 290 -6.58 -9.13 -12.66
N ALA A 291 -7.92 -9.14 -12.71
CA ALA A 291 -8.75 -7.99 -12.37
C ALA A 291 -8.56 -7.56 -10.90
N MET A 292 -8.31 -8.53 -9.99
CA MET A 292 -7.94 -8.24 -8.61
C MET A 292 -6.57 -7.56 -8.52
N TYR A 293 -5.58 -8.03 -9.27
CA TYR A 293 -4.21 -7.50 -9.24
C TYR A 293 -4.10 -6.10 -9.86
N LEU A 294 -4.86 -5.81 -10.90
CA LEU A 294 -4.93 -4.48 -11.51
C LEU A 294 -5.41 -3.39 -10.53
N PHE A 295 -6.10 -3.78 -9.48
CA PHE A 295 -6.56 -2.86 -8.45
C PHE A 295 -5.41 -2.22 -7.65
N ASP A 296 -4.22 -2.84 -7.63
CA ASP A 296 -3.03 -2.37 -6.93
C ASP A 296 -2.14 -1.45 -7.79
N LEU A 297 -2.50 -1.22 -9.06
CA LEU A 297 -1.66 -0.54 -10.05
C LEU A 297 -1.07 0.80 -9.54
N CYS A 298 -1.89 1.62 -8.88
CA CYS A 298 -1.48 2.94 -8.40
C CYS A 298 -0.47 2.89 -7.24
N THR A 299 -0.47 1.82 -6.46
CA THR A 299 0.27 1.75 -5.18
C THR A 299 1.60 1.00 -5.27
N LEU A 300 1.73 0.06 -6.23
CA LEU A 300 2.90 -0.81 -6.38
C LEU A 300 4.25 -0.10 -6.56
N PRO A 301 4.35 1.01 -7.34
CA PRO A 301 5.64 1.65 -7.60
C PRO A 301 6.40 2.04 -6.34
N LEU A 302 5.72 2.55 -5.32
CA LEU A 302 6.35 2.97 -4.08
C LEU A 302 6.94 1.82 -3.26
N ASN A 303 6.30 0.64 -3.28
CA ASN A 303 6.84 -0.54 -2.61
C ASN A 303 8.09 -1.04 -3.33
N LEU A 304 8.06 -1.05 -4.68
CA LEU A 304 9.21 -1.44 -5.50
C LEU A 304 10.40 -0.50 -5.29
N ALA A 305 10.16 0.80 -5.16
CA ALA A 305 11.22 1.80 -4.94
C ALA A 305 11.64 1.97 -3.46
N GLY A 306 10.84 1.50 -2.51
CA GLY A 306 11.09 1.70 -1.07
C GLY A 306 10.72 3.11 -0.56
N HIS A 307 10.10 3.94 -1.38
CA HIS A 307 9.68 5.31 -1.06
C HIS A 307 8.45 5.36 -0.15
N CYS A 308 8.16 6.50 0.44
CA CYS A 308 6.99 6.69 1.29
C CYS A 308 5.76 7.18 0.52
N GLY A 309 4.57 6.89 1.04
CA GLY A 309 3.31 7.31 0.43
C GLY A 309 2.14 7.31 1.40
N MET A 310 1.22 8.21 1.15
CA MET A 310 0.00 8.42 1.94
C MET A 310 -1.22 8.37 1.03
N SER A 311 -2.28 7.74 1.48
CA SER A 311 -3.63 7.94 0.93
C SER A 311 -4.43 8.82 1.87
N VAL A 312 -4.96 9.93 1.34
CA VAL A 312 -5.93 10.78 2.05
C VAL A 312 -7.26 10.76 1.30
N PRO A 313 -8.40 10.81 1.99
CA PRO A 313 -9.69 10.85 1.32
C PRO A 313 -9.80 12.09 0.42
N SER A 314 -10.23 11.92 -0.83
CA SER A 314 -10.41 13.03 -1.79
C SER A 314 -11.88 13.37 -2.09
N GLY A 315 -12.80 12.75 -1.41
CA GLY A 315 -14.23 12.93 -1.61
C GLY A 315 -14.95 11.63 -1.90
N LEU A 316 -16.15 11.76 -2.43
CA LEU A 316 -16.94 10.64 -2.91
C LEU A 316 -17.01 10.70 -4.44
N SER A 317 -16.95 9.54 -5.08
CA SER A 317 -17.09 9.42 -6.53
C SER A 317 -18.50 9.86 -6.97
N PRO A 318 -18.63 10.71 -7.99
CA PRO A 318 -19.93 11.08 -8.52
C PRO A 318 -20.69 9.92 -9.19
N ASP A 319 -20.00 8.81 -9.51
CA ASP A 319 -20.63 7.68 -10.18
C ASP A 319 -21.48 6.82 -9.22
N ASP A 320 -21.03 6.67 -7.97
CA ASP A 320 -21.65 5.71 -7.02
C ASP A 320 -21.66 6.17 -5.57
N ASN A 321 -21.21 7.41 -5.31
CA ASN A 321 -21.16 8.01 -3.98
C ASN A 321 -20.28 7.23 -2.97
N LEU A 322 -19.25 6.53 -3.45
CA LEU A 322 -18.28 5.81 -2.63
C LEU A 322 -16.97 6.57 -2.48
N PRO A 323 -16.21 6.31 -1.40
CA PRO A 323 -14.93 6.98 -1.16
C PRO A 323 -13.90 6.83 -2.27
N VAL A 324 -13.17 7.92 -2.51
CA VAL A 324 -11.99 7.99 -3.38
C VAL A 324 -10.81 8.53 -2.58
N GLY A 325 -9.60 8.04 -2.84
CA GLY A 325 -8.36 8.49 -2.21
C GLY A 325 -7.43 9.20 -3.18
N LEU A 326 -6.87 10.32 -2.71
CA LEU A 326 -5.68 10.94 -3.29
C LEU A 326 -4.45 10.27 -2.72
N GLN A 327 -3.58 9.72 -3.57
CA GLN A 327 -2.27 9.25 -3.16
C GLN A 327 -1.25 10.39 -3.29
N ILE A 328 -0.52 10.66 -2.19
CA ILE A 328 0.62 11.56 -2.12
C ILE A 328 1.86 10.71 -1.92
N MET A 329 2.90 10.95 -2.71
CA MET A 329 4.12 10.15 -2.76
C MET A 329 5.34 11.06 -2.57
N ALA A 330 6.32 10.64 -1.78
CA ALA A 330 7.55 11.39 -1.55
C ALA A 330 8.77 10.46 -1.59
N PRO A 331 9.99 11.00 -1.83
CA PRO A 331 11.20 10.20 -1.82
C PRO A 331 11.46 9.58 -0.45
N ALA A 332 12.30 8.56 -0.40
CA ALA A 332 12.70 7.94 0.86
C ALA A 332 13.24 8.98 1.86
N LEU A 333 12.86 8.84 3.12
CA LEU A 333 13.21 9.73 4.25
C LEU A 333 12.67 11.18 4.12
N ALA A 334 11.67 11.39 3.26
CA ALA A 334 10.94 12.65 3.17
C ALA A 334 9.45 12.46 3.56
N ASP A 335 9.20 11.61 4.55
CA ASP A 335 7.85 11.31 5.06
C ASP A 335 7.13 12.57 5.57
N ASP A 336 7.85 13.56 6.09
CA ASP A 336 7.34 14.87 6.49
C ASP A 336 6.60 15.61 5.36
N ARG A 337 7.07 15.47 4.12
CA ARG A 337 6.41 16.10 2.95
C ARG A 337 5.01 15.55 2.72
N LEU A 338 4.80 14.23 2.95
CA LEU A 338 3.47 13.63 2.88
C LEU A 338 2.50 14.29 3.86
N TYR A 339 2.95 14.49 5.09
CA TYR A 339 2.13 15.05 6.16
C TYR A 339 1.84 16.53 5.96
N ARG A 340 2.83 17.31 5.48
CA ARG A 340 2.62 18.72 5.14
C ARG A 340 1.57 18.88 4.04
N VAL A 341 1.73 18.18 2.92
CA VAL A 341 0.80 18.28 1.79
C VAL A 341 -0.56 17.67 2.13
N GLY A 342 -0.56 16.51 2.80
CA GLY A 342 -1.79 15.83 3.22
C GLY A 342 -2.64 16.65 4.18
N ALA A 343 -2.02 17.30 5.18
CA ALA A 343 -2.73 18.14 6.13
C ALA A 343 -3.28 19.42 5.49
N ALA A 344 -2.53 20.06 4.58
CA ALA A 344 -3.00 21.21 3.83
C ALA A 344 -4.21 20.86 2.96
N TYR A 345 -4.13 19.72 2.27
CA TYR A 345 -5.23 19.22 1.45
C TYR A 345 -6.46 18.85 2.30
N GLU A 346 -6.27 18.13 3.42
CA GLU A 346 -7.35 17.72 4.32
C GLU A 346 -8.09 18.94 4.90
N ALA A 347 -7.36 19.98 5.33
CA ALA A 347 -7.92 21.23 5.85
C ALA A 347 -8.76 21.95 4.80
N ALA A 348 -8.28 22.06 3.56
CA ALA A 348 -8.96 22.75 2.47
C ALA A 348 -10.17 21.97 1.94
N ARG A 349 -10.08 20.64 1.88
CA ARG A 349 -11.20 19.79 1.49
C ARG A 349 -12.36 19.89 2.49
N GLY A 350 -12.05 20.08 3.76
CA GLY A 350 -13.02 20.06 4.85
C GLY A 350 -13.51 18.66 5.22
N PRO A 351 -14.52 18.58 6.11
CA PRO A 351 -15.03 17.30 6.59
C PRO A 351 -15.76 16.52 5.49
N LEU A 352 -15.61 15.20 5.51
CA LEU A 352 -16.41 14.27 4.70
C LEU A 352 -17.60 13.74 5.50
N PRO A 353 -18.67 13.26 4.82
CA PRO A 353 -19.71 12.50 5.47
C PRO A 353 -19.14 11.30 6.23
N SER A 354 -19.82 10.85 7.27
CA SER A 354 -19.49 9.61 7.96
C SER A 354 -20.10 8.40 7.22
N ALA A 355 -19.44 7.25 7.33
CA ALA A 355 -19.98 5.97 6.86
C ALA A 355 -21.16 5.48 7.71
N ILE A 356 -21.29 5.96 8.94
CA ILE A 356 -22.32 5.64 9.93
C ILE A 356 -22.81 6.90 10.62
#